data_b3629243ac94e016bc99a1e61457c81f
#
_entry.id   b3629243ac94e016bc99a1e61457c81f
#
_cell.length_a   1.000
_cell.length_b   1.000
_cell.length_c   1.000
_cell.angle_alpha   90.00
_cell.angle_beta   90.00
_cell.angle_gamma   90.00
#
_symmetry.space_group_name_H-M   'P 1'
#
loop_
_entity.id
_entity.type
_entity.pdbx_description
1 polymer ?
#
loop_
_entity_poly.entity_id
_entity_poly.type
_entity_poly.pdbx_seq_one_letter_code
_entity_poly.pdbx_strand_id
1 'polypeptide(L)'
;MLAVVAALMAFPSAIVAGLLIGRYPHSRIGKAINTLGVVAMTLPEFVIATILWLVFSIWIPIFPGVTVVPSNATVLELLPHIWMPALTLAAVVFAHSMRTMKAGVTTIQTMPFVESARLRGTKERVTLLRHILPAAMPPVVNTIAVDAAWLLTGTFVTEAVFNYRGLGRLAIDAISDRDTAIILPIILFGLGVYLTMSLIADMVVRLLDPRLKQQRS
;
A
#
# COMPACT_ATOMS: atom_id res chain seq x y z
N MET A 1 -12.72 1.51 7.02
CA MET A 1 -11.81 1.42 8.17
C MET A 1 -10.60 0.55 7.85
N LEU A 2 -10.78 -0.69 7.39
CA LEU A 2 -9.71 -1.63 7.05
C LEU A 2 -8.68 -1.04 6.07
N ALA A 3 -9.13 -0.51 4.92
CA ALA A 3 -8.27 0.11 3.92
C ALA A 3 -7.43 1.29 4.47
N VAL A 4 -8.01 2.10 5.36
CA VAL A 4 -7.28 3.23 5.97
C VAL A 4 -6.17 2.74 6.89
N VAL A 5 -6.43 1.72 7.72
CA VAL A 5 -5.41 1.13 8.60
C VAL A 5 -4.29 0.51 7.75
N ALA A 6 -4.65 -0.27 6.72
CA ALA A 6 -3.67 -0.85 5.80
C ALA A 6 -2.81 0.20 5.10
N ALA A 7 -3.43 1.29 4.62
CA ALA A 7 -2.73 2.41 3.98
C ALA A 7 -1.74 3.11 4.92
N LEU A 8 -2.17 3.40 6.15
CA LEU A 8 -1.32 4.04 7.17
C LEU A 8 -0.13 3.16 7.58
N MET A 9 -0.29 1.85 7.54
CA MET A 9 0.81 0.92 7.80
C MET A 9 1.75 0.79 6.59
N ALA A 10 1.18 0.64 5.38
CA ALA A 10 1.94 0.31 4.18
C ALA A 10 2.71 1.50 3.61
N PHE A 11 2.06 2.65 3.37
CA PHE A 11 2.70 3.73 2.62
C PHE A 11 3.90 4.36 3.33
N PRO A 12 3.82 4.75 4.62
CA PRO A 12 4.98 5.32 5.30
C PRO A 12 6.14 4.33 5.40
N SER A 13 5.84 3.08 5.75
CA SER A 13 6.86 2.03 5.86
C SER A 13 7.49 1.69 4.51
N ALA A 14 6.71 1.67 3.42
CA ALA A 14 7.20 1.44 2.07
C ALA A 14 8.14 2.56 1.58
N ILE A 15 7.79 3.82 1.84
CA ILE A 15 8.64 4.97 1.50
C ILE A 15 9.98 4.86 2.23
N VAL A 16 9.96 4.63 3.55
CA VAL A 16 11.18 4.49 4.35
C VAL A 16 12.01 3.29 3.90
N ALA A 17 11.40 2.12 3.74
CA ALA A 17 12.10 0.92 3.29
C ALA A 17 12.69 1.09 1.89
N GLY A 18 11.90 1.61 0.94
CA GLY A 18 12.34 1.84 -0.43
C GLY A 18 13.48 2.87 -0.52
N LEU A 19 13.42 3.94 0.29
CA LEU A 19 14.48 4.94 0.40
C LEU A 19 15.78 4.32 0.91
N LEU A 20 15.72 3.52 1.97
CA LEU A 20 16.89 2.88 2.56
C LEU A 20 17.49 1.81 1.63
N ILE A 21 16.65 0.98 1.02
CA ILE A 21 17.09 -0.09 0.11
C ILE A 21 17.66 0.52 -1.18
N GLY A 22 17.02 1.55 -1.71
CA GLY A 22 17.54 2.28 -2.89
C GLY A 22 18.87 2.94 -2.61
N ARG A 23 19.07 3.47 -1.40
CA ARG A 23 20.32 4.11 -0.99
C ARG A 23 21.44 3.10 -0.72
N TYR A 24 21.12 1.95 -0.14
CA TYR A 24 22.07 0.89 0.23
C TYR A 24 21.74 -0.44 -0.43
N PRO A 25 21.89 -0.56 -1.78
CA PRO A 25 21.39 -1.73 -2.53
C PRO A 25 22.15 -3.03 -2.21
N HIS A 26 23.35 -2.94 -1.65
CA HIS A 26 24.17 -4.09 -1.28
C HIS A 26 23.96 -4.57 0.16
N SER A 27 23.17 -3.87 0.96
CA SER A 27 22.82 -4.26 2.33
C SER A 27 22.13 -5.63 2.36
N ARG A 28 22.56 -6.52 3.28
CA ARG A 28 21.94 -7.85 3.47
C ARG A 28 20.46 -7.72 3.88
N ILE A 29 20.17 -6.81 4.78
CA ILE A 29 18.79 -6.52 5.23
C ILE A 29 17.97 -5.98 4.07
N GLY A 30 18.52 -5.03 3.28
CA GLY A 30 17.85 -4.49 2.11
C GLY A 30 17.55 -5.56 1.05
N LYS A 31 18.46 -6.50 0.82
CA LYS A 31 18.22 -7.64 -0.07
C LYS A 31 17.09 -8.53 0.45
N ALA A 32 17.09 -8.86 1.75
CA ALA A 32 16.04 -9.67 2.36
C ALA A 32 14.65 -9.03 2.25
N ILE A 33 14.52 -7.74 2.63
CA ILE A 33 13.25 -7.00 2.51
C ILE A 33 12.80 -6.92 1.04
N ASN A 34 13.71 -6.65 0.12
CA ASN A 34 13.39 -6.61 -1.31
C ASN A 34 12.91 -7.98 -1.82
N THR A 35 13.54 -9.08 -1.42
CA THR A 35 13.13 -10.43 -1.80
C THR A 35 11.76 -10.78 -1.22
N LEU A 36 11.52 -10.48 0.05
CA LEU A 36 10.20 -10.65 0.68
C LEU A 36 9.12 -9.82 -0.03
N GLY A 37 9.44 -8.58 -0.41
CA GLY A 37 8.53 -7.76 -1.19
C GLY A 37 8.21 -8.36 -2.56
N VAL A 38 9.20 -8.91 -3.28
CA VAL A 38 8.98 -9.60 -4.55
C VAL A 38 8.08 -10.83 -4.35
N VAL A 39 8.33 -11.63 -3.33
CA VAL A 39 7.50 -12.80 -3.00
C VAL A 39 6.06 -12.36 -2.69
N ALA A 40 5.88 -11.32 -1.88
CA ALA A 40 4.54 -10.80 -1.55
C ALA A 40 3.77 -10.32 -2.79
N MET A 41 4.44 -9.76 -3.80
CA MET A 41 3.78 -9.34 -5.05
C MET A 41 3.41 -10.49 -5.97
N THR A 42 4.11 -11.63 -5.89
CA THR A 42 3.84 -12.79 -6.75
C THR A 42 2.79 -13.73 -6.17
N LEU A 43 2.57 -13.66 -4.87
CA LEU A 43 1.56 -14.47 -4.20
C LEU A 43 0.18 -13.82 -4.33
N PRO A 44 -0.87 -14.60 -4.63
CA PRO A 44 -2.25 -14.14 -4.53
C PRO A 44 -2.57 -13.67 -3.10
N GLU A 45 -3.38 -12.63 -2.97
CA GLU A 45 -3.75 -12.03 -1.68
C GLU A 45 -4.29 -13.05 -0.67
N PHE A 46 -5.15 -13.99 -1.13
CA PHE A 46 -5.70 -15.01 -0.25
C PHE A 46 -4.64 -15.97 0.31
N VAL A 47 -3.56 -16.21 -0.44
CA VAL A 47 -2.43 -17.04 0.04
C VAL A 47 -1.69 -16.31 1.16
N ILE A 48 -1.43 -14.99 1.00
CA ILE A 48 -0.84 -14.17 2.05
C ILE A 48 -1.74 -14.16 3.28
N ALA A 49 -3.05 -13.96 3.10
CA ALA A 49 -4.05 -14.00 4.17
C ALA A 49 -4.01 -15.32 4.93
N THR A 50 -3.99 -16.44 4.20
CA THR A 50 -3.96 -17.79 4.79
C THR A 50 -2.66 -18.05 5.54
N ILE A 51 -1.52 -17.64 5.00
CA ILE A 51 -0.22 -17.80 5.68
C ILE A 51 -0.20 -16.98 6.97
N LEU A 52 -0.62 -15.72 6.94
CA LEU A 52 -0.69 -14.88 8.13
C LEU A 52 -1.64 -15.46 9.18
N TRP A 53 -2.79 -15.98 8.74
CA TRP A 53 -3.74 -16.66 9.61
C TRP A 53 -3.15 -17.90 10.28
N LEU A 54 -2.49 -18.77 9.51
CA LEU A 54 -1.81 -19.96 10.06
C LEU A 54 -0.72 -19.60 11.06
N VAL A 55 0.12 -18.63 10.72
CA VAL A 55 1.26 -18.24 11.57
C VAL A 55 0.76 -17.56 12.85
N PHE A 56 -0.08 -16.56 12.75
CA PHE A 56 -0.41 -15.68 13.88
C PHE A 56 -1.69 -16.02 14.64
N SER A 57 -2.48 -16.99 14.14
CA SER A 57 -3.67 -17.47 14.86
C SER A 57 -3.52 -18.92 15.33
N ILE A 58 -2.71 -19.76 14.65
CA ILE A 58 -2.56 -21.18 15.01
C ILE A 58 -1.20 -21.44 15.63
N TRP A 59 -0.09 -21.07 14.97
CA TRP A 59 1.25 -21.40 15.46
C TRP A 59 1.71 -20.47 16.57
N ILE A 60 1.48 -19.18 16.43
CA ILE A 60 1.84 -18.14 17.39
C ILE A 60 0.57 -17.34 17.69
N PRO A 61 -0.36 -17.81 18.53
CA PRO A 61 -1.70 -17.24 18.70
C PRO A 61 -1.67 -15.85 19.37
N ILE A 62 -1.30 -14.84 18.60
CA ILE A 62 -1.26 -13.43 19.03
C ILE A 62 -2.57 -12.72 18.64
N PHE A 63 -3.13 -13.08 17.48
CA PHE A 63 -4.33 -12.42 16.95
C PHE A 63 -5.48 -13.42 16.76
N PRO A 64 -6.73 -12.97 16.96
CA PRO A 64 -7.90 -13.79 16.68
C PRO A 64 -8.00 -14.11 15.19
N GLY A 65 -8.18 -15.39 14.85
CA GLY A 65 -8.18 -15.85 13.45
C GLY A 65 -9.43 -15.49 12.65
N VAL A 66 -10.54 -15.22 13.33
CA VAL A 66 -11.83 -14.90 12.70
C VAL A 66 -12.46 -13.72 13.43
N THR A 67 -13.03 -12.81 12.67
CA THR A 67 -13.75 -11.66 13.23
C THR A 67 -15.15 -12.09 13.66
N VAL A 68 -15.31 -12.43 14.93
CA VAL A 68 -16.61 -12.68 15.55
C VAL A 68 -16.91 -11.54 16.50
N VAL A 69 -17.49 -10.47 15.98
CA VAL A 69 -17.80 -9.28 16.76
C VAL A 69 -19.30 -8.97 16.63
N PRO A 70 -19.99 -8.64 17.73
CA PRO A 70 -21.40 -8.23 17.69
C PRO A 70 -21.64 -7.07 16.73
N SER A 71 -22.86 -6.95 16.20
CA SER A 71 -23.23 -5.88 15.25
C SER A 71 -23.17 -4.46 15.86
N ASN A 72 -23.17 -4.36 17.19
CA ASN A 72 -23.09 -3.12 17.97
C ASN A 72 -21.73 -2.90 18.60
N ALA A 73 -20.68 -3.62 18.16
CA ALA A 73 -19.35 -3.50 18.71
C ALA A 73 -18.77 -2.10 18.51
N THR A 74 -18.07 -1.62 19.52
CA THR A 74 -17.33 -0.36 19.48
C THR A 74 -16.07 -0.50 18.61
N VAL A 75 -15.53 0.65 18.16
CA VAL A 75 -14.28 0.68 17.38
C VAL A 75 -13.11 0.03 18.14
N LEU A 76 -13.09 0.16 19.47
CA LEU A 76 -12.06 -0.46 20.31
C LEU A 76 -12.11 -1.99 20.31
N GLU A 77 -13.31 -2.56 20.30
CA GLU A 77 -13.51 -4.01 20.23
C GLU A 77 -13.14 -4.59 18.86
N LEU A 78 -13.22 -3.78 17.81
CA LEU A 78 -12.83 -4.17 16.46
C LEU A 78 -11.29 -4.15 16.26
N LEU A 79 -10.56 -3.35 17.03
CA LEU A 79 -9.10 -3.18 16.87
C LEU A 79 -8.31 -4.50 16.85
N PRO A 80 -8.50 -5.46 17.77
CA PRO A 80 -7.77 -6.72 17.74
C PRO A 80 -8.03 -7.55 16.47
N HIS A 81 -9.20 -7.39 15.87
CA HIS A 81 -9.63 -8.15 14.70
C HIS A 81 -9.23 -7.51 13.35
N ILE A 82 -8.81 -6.23 13.36
CA ILE A 82 -8.42 -5.51 12.15
C ILE A 82 -6.99 -5.82 11.73
N TRP A 83 -6.10 -6.15 12.66
CA TRP A 83 -4.67 -6.26 12.38
C TRP A 83 -4.31 -7.27 11.30
N MET A 84 -4.88 -8.47 11.36
CA MET A 84 -4.59 -9.53 10.39
C MET A 84 -5.06 -9.18 8.97
N PRO A 85 -6.35 -8.80 8.77
CA PRO A 85 -6.82 -8.32 7.48
C PRO A 85 -6.02 -7.10 6.99
N ALA A 86 -5.72 -6.14 7.87
CA ALA A 86 -4.95 -4.95 7.49
C ALA A 86 -3.50 -5.28 7.10
N LEU A 87 -2.83 -6.21 7.80
CA LEU A 87 -1.50 -6.69 7.45
C LEU A 87 -1.46 -7.38 6.09
N THR A 88 -2.49 -8.17 5.78
CA THR A 88 -2.60 -8.84 4.47
C THR A 88 -2.61 -7.81 3.34
N LEU A 89 -3.51 -6.83 3.42
CA LEU A 89 -3.61 -5.75 2.44
C LEU A 89 -2.35 -4.89 2.40
N ALA A 90 -1.82 -4.56 3.60
CA ALA A 90 -0.62 -3.75 3.73
C ALA A 90 0.60 -4.42 3.11
N ALA A 91 0.74 -5.74 3.19
CA ALA A 91 1.88 -6.47 2.63
C ALA A 91 2.00 -6.31 1.11
N VAL A 92 0.87 -6.41 0.39
CA VAL A 92 0.83 -6.25 -1.07
C VAL A 92 1.18 -4.82 -1.47
N VAL A 93 0.50 -3.85 -0.88
CA VAL A 93 0.66 -2.41 -1.18
C VAL A 93 2.04 -1.90 -0.76
N PHE A 94 2.55 -2.37 0.39
CA PHE A 94 3.92 -2.10 0.84
C PHE A 94 4.94 -2.53 -0.20
N ALA A 95 4.82 -3.76 -0.70
CA ALA A 95 5.78 -4.31 -1.65
C ALA A 95 5.80 -3.51 -2.96
N HIS A 96 4.64 -3.11 -3.47
CA HIS A 96 4.49 -2.32 -4.69
C HIS A 96 5.09 -0.92 -4.54
N SER A 97 4.64 -0.16 -3.53
CA SER A 97 5.12 1.19 -3.26
C SER A 97 6.61 1.24 -2.88
N MET A 98 7.11 0.26 -2.11
CA MET A 98 8.53 0.13 -1.76
C MET A 98 9.41 -0.06 -3.01
N ARG A 99 9.00 -0.91 -3.95
CA ARG A 99 9.76 -1.12 -5.20
C ARG A 99 9.83 0.12 -6.05
N THR A 100 8.71 0.85 -6.18
CA THR A 100 8.68 2.11 -6.92
C THR A 100 9.61 3.14 -6.28
N MET A 101 9.57 3.28 -4.95
CA MET A 101 10.46 4.17 -4.22
C MET A 101 11.94 3.78 -4.38
N LYS A 102 12.27 2.48 -4.23
CA LYS A 102 13.62 1.96 -4.46
C LYS A 102 14.11 2.31 -5.86
N ALA A 103 13.32 2.06 -6.90
CA ALA A 103 13.70 2.35 -8.28
C ALA A 103 13.94 3.85 -8.49
N GLY A 104 13.05 4.70 -7.99
CA GLY A 104 13.20 6.16 -8.04
C GLY A 104 14.51 6.61 -7.37
N VAL A 105 14.79 6.16 -6.15
CA VAL A 105 16.02 6.50 -5.43
C VAL A 105 17.26 6.03 -6.17
N THR A 106 17.25 4.80 -6.69
CA THR A 106 18.41 4.26 -7.44
C THR A 106 18.70 5.08 -8.68
N THR A 107 17.66 5.54 -9.40
CA THR A 107 17.82 6.39 -10.58
C THR A 107 18.28 7.80 -10.21
N ILE A 108 17.65 8.44 -9.23
CA ILE A 108 17.94 9.83 -8.87
C ILE A 108 19.34 9.99 -8.27
N GLN A 109 19.82 9.03 -7.48
CA GLN A 109 21.13 9.16 -6.82
C GLN A 109 22.32 9.19 -7.80
N THR A 110 22.13 8.77 -9.06
CA THR A 110 23.16 8.83 -10.13
C THR A 110 23.05 10.11 -10.97
N MET A 111 22.11 11.00 -10.68
CA MET A 111 21.93 12.25 -11.42
C MET A 111 23.02 13.29 -11.12
N PRO A 112 23.46 14.10 -12.10
CA PRO A 112 24.54 15.06 -11.93
C PRO A 112 24.33 16.09 -10.82
N PHE A 113 23.09 16.50 -10.55
CA PHE A 113 22.78 17.45 -9.49
C PHE A 113 23.03 16.88 -8.08
N VAL A 114 22.86 15.55 -7.90
CA VAL A 114 23.16 14.86 -6.64
C VAL A 114 24.66 14.80 -6.44
N GLU A 115 25.42 14.47 -7.50
CA GLU A 115 26.86 14.47 -7.48
C GLU A 115 27.40 15.86 -7.17
N SER A 116 26.90 16.90 -7.82
CA SER A 116 27.23 18.29 -7.53
C SER A 116 26.96 18.69 -6.07
N ALA A 117 25.89 18.20 -5.45
CA ALA A 117 25.61 18.44 -4.04
C ALA A 117 26.63 17.77 -3.12
N ARG A 118 27.07 16.55 -3.45
CA ARG A 118 28.13 15.82 -2.73
C ARG A 118 29.48 16.52 -2.86
N LEU A 119 29.86 16.96 -4.06
CA LEU A 119 31.10 17.69 -4.31
C LEU A 119 31.15 19.02 -3.54
N ARG A 120 30.03 19.67 -3.29
CA ARG A 120 29.92 20.85 -2.41
C ARG A 120 29.98 20.53 -0.91
N GLY A 121 30.24 19.28 -0.53
CA GLY A 121 30.37 18.88 0.88
C GLY A 121 29.04 18.77 1.62
N THR A 122 27.90 18.70 0.92
CA THR A 122 26.59 18.53 1.57
C THR A 122 26.54 17.19 2.29
N LYS A 123 26.14 17.20 3.57
CA LYS A 123 26.00 15.98 4.36
C LYS A 123 25.06 14.99 3.67
N GLU A 124 25.42 13.72 3.66
CA GLU A 124 24.68 12.66 2.94
C GLU A 124 23.19 12.58 3.34
N ARG A 125 22.89 12.77 4.64
CA ARG A 125 21.50 12.81 5.11
C ARG A 125 20.71 13.98 4.52
N VAL A 126 21.34 15.14 4.34
CA VAL A 126 20.72 16.32 3.73
C VAL A 126 20.51 16.09 2.24
N THR A 127 21.50 15.51 1.56
CA THR A 127 21.39 15.11 0.15
C THR A 127 20.24 14.12 -0.06
N LEU A 128 20.12 13.12 0.82
CA LEU A 128 19.05 12.13 0.75
C LEU A 128 17.66 12.76 0.92
N LEU A 129 17.46 13.56 1.99
CA LEU A 129 16.15 14.09 2.36
C LEU A 129 15.74 15.33 1.56
N ARG A 130 16.68 16.18 1.11
CA ARG A 130 16.36 17.42 0.41
C ARG A 130 16.51 17.34 -1.11
N HIS A 131 17.27 16.40 -1.63
CA HIS A 131 17.53 16.30 -3.07
C HIS A 131 16.98 14.99 -3.66
N ILE A 132 17.31 13.82 -3.06
CA ILE A 132 16.94 12.53 -3.63
C ILE A 132 15.46 12.22 -3.35
N LEU A 133 15.04 12.30 -2.10
CA LEU A 133 13.66 11.94 -1.71
C LEU A 133 12.61 12.73 -2.48
N PRO A 134 12.65 14.09 -2.53
CA PRO A 134 11.62 14.84 -3.26
C PRO A 134 11.61 14.54 -4.77
N ALA A 135 12.81 14.33 -5.36
CA ALA A 135 12.92 14.01 -6.78
C ALA A 135 12.45 12.59 -7.14
N ALA A 136 12.50 11.66 -6.18
CA ALA A 136 12.02 10.29 -6.35
C ALA A 136 10.50 10.13 -6.06
N MET A 137 9.85 11.13 -5.42
CA MET A 137 8.45 11.03 -4.99
C MET A 137 7.41 11.00 -6.11
N PRO A 138 7.52 11.71 -7.25
CA PRO A 138 6.44 11.76 -8.24
C PRO A 138 5.92 10.39 -8.68
N PRO A 139 6.74 9.42 -9.12
CA PRO A 139 6.25 8.09 -9.46
C PRO A 139 5.67 7.33 -8.25
N VAL A 140 6.20 7.58 -7.05
CA VAL A 140 5.71 6.94 -5.82
C VAL A 140 4.31 7.43 -5.45
N VAL A 141 4.06 8.73 -5.57
CA VAL A 141 2.73 9.31 -5.31
C VAL A 141 1.69 8.74 -6.25
N ASN A 142 2.05 8.58 -7.54
CA ASN A 142 1.15 7.94 -8.50
C ASN A 142 0.84 6.48 -8.11
N THR A 143 1.87 5.71 -7.73
CA THR A 143 1.71 4.34 -7.25
C THR A 143 0.82 4.29 -6.01
N ILE A 144 1.09 5.13 -5.00
CA ILE A 144 0.29 5.22 -3.76
C ILE A 144 -1.18 5.50 -4.08
N ALA A 145 -1.45 6.36 -5.04
CA ALA A 145 -2.82 6.70 -5.38
C ALA A 145 -3.58 5.55 -6.05
N VAL A 146 -2.92 4.83 -6.97
CA VAL A 146 -3.49 3.61 -7.58
C VAL A 146 -3.69 2.53 -6.50
N ASP A 147 -2.70 2.33 -5.63
CA ASP A 147 -2.76 1.37 -4.54
C ASP A 147 -3.85 1.74 -3.51
N ALA A 148 -4.07 3.03 -3.23
CA ALA A 148 -5.14 3.49 -2.35
C ALA A 148 -6.53 3.22 -2.95
N ALA A 149 -6.71 3.44 -4.25
CA ALA A 149 -7.93 3.07 -4.95
C ALA A 149 -8.17 1.55 -4.90
N TRP A 150 -7.12 0.76 -5.11
CA TRP A 150 -7.18 -0.70 -4.99
C TRP A 150 -7.53 -1.15 -3.56
N LEU A 151 -6.96 -0.54 -2.52
CA LEU A 151 -7.30 -0.85 -1.13
C LEU A 151 -8.78 -0.63 -0.81
N LEU A 152 -9.41 0.36 -1.42
CA LEU A 152 -10.83 0.66 -1.17
C LEU A 152 -11.78 -0.29 -1.90
N THR A 153 -11.34 -0.86 -3.03
CA THR A 153 -12.15 -1.74 -3.87
C THR A 153 -11.76 -3.21 -3.75
N GLY A 154 -10.50 -3.50 -3.40
CA GLY A 154 -9.89 -4.84 -3.43
C GLY A 154 -9.98 -5.63 -2.11
N THR A 155 -10.69 -5.12 -1.09
CA THR A 155 -10.76 -5.79 0.23
C THR A 155 -11.61 -7.06 0.24
N PHE A 156 -12.26 -7.42 -0.87
CA PHE A 156 -13.28 -8.49 -0.93
C PHE A 156 -12.75 -9.85 -0.47
N VAL A 157 -11.60 -10.24 -0.98
CA VAL A 157 -11.00 -11.53 -0.66
C VAL A 157 -10.55 -11.58 0.80
N THR A 158 -9.88 -10.53 1.26
CA THR A 158 -9.43 -10.42 2.66
C THR A 158 -10.61 -10.43 3.63
N GLU A 159 -11.69 -9.71 3.33
CA GLU A 159 -12.92 -9.70 4.14
C GLU A 159 -13.56 -11.09 4.22
N ALA A 160 -13.55 -11.85 3.11
CA ALA A 160 -14.06 -13.22 3.09
C ALA A 160 -13.20 -14.17 3.94
N VAL A 161 -11.87 -14.14 3.79
CA VAL A 161 -10.95 -15.04 4.51
C VAL A 161 -11.05 -14.83 6.02
N PHE A 162 -11.08 -13.57 6.49
CA PHE A 162 -11.14 -13.25 7.92
C PHE A 162 -12.55 -13.11 8.48
N ASN A 163 -13.59 -13.39 7.66
CA ASN A 163 -14.99 -13.17 8.02
C ASN A 163 -15.25 -11.75 8.55
N TYR A 164 -14.56 -10.76 7.97
CA TYR A 164 -14.72 -9.36 8.35
C TYR A 164 -15.93 -8.77 7.64
N ARG A 165 -16.82 -8.12 8.41
CA ARG A 165 -18.04 -7.50 7.89
C ARG A 165 -17.71 -6.22 7.14
N GLY A 166 -17.68 -6.30 5.82
CA GLY A 166 -17.42 -5.17 4.92
C GLY A 166 -18.23 -5.28 3.63
N LEU A 167 -17.98 -4.34 2.71
CA LEU A 167 -18.65 -4.31 1.40
C LEU A 167 -18.30 -5.53 0.53
N GLY A 168 -17.09 -6.05 0.68
CA GLY A 168 -16.65 -7.23 -0.05
C GLY A 168 -17.40 -8.49 0.39
N ARG A 169 -17.57 -8.68 1.68
CA ARG A 169 -18.36 -9.77 2.20
C ARG A 169 -19.81 -9.68 1.72
N LEU A 170 -20.40 -8.48 1.81
CA LEU A 170 -21.76 -8.24 1.31
C LEU A 170 -21.88 -8.56 -0.19
N ALA A 171 -20.87 -8.20 -0.98
CA ALA A 171 -20.84 -8.51 -2.41
C ALA A 171 -20.78 -10.02 -2.68
N ILE A 172 -19.96 -10.78 -1.93
CA ILE A 172 -19.85 -12.23 -2.07
C ILE A 172 -21.18 -12.91 -1.70
N ASP A 173 -21.80 -12.49 -0.62
CA ASP A 173 -23.10 -13.03 -0.20
C ASP A 173 -24.18 -12.72 -1.26
N ALA A 174 -24.24 -11.48 -1.77
CA ALA A 174 -25.16 -11.09 -2.83
C ALA A 174 -24.93 -11.84 -4.17
N ILE A 175 -23.66 -12.13 -4.52
CA ILE A 175 -23.33 -12.95 -5.69
C ILE A 175 -23.85 -14.38 -5.51
N SER A 176 -23.68 -14.94 -4.31
CA SER A 176 -24.13 -16.30 -3.99
C SER A 176 -25.64 -16.40 -4.07
N ASP A 177 -26.35 -15.36 -3.61
CA ASP A 177 -27.82 -15.25 -3.63
C ASP A 177 -28.36 -14.76 -4.99
N ARG A 178 -27.47 -14.42 -5.94
CA ARG A 178 -27.80 -13.84 -7.27
C ARG A 178 -28.61 -12.55 -7.17
N ASP A 179 -28.41 -11.78 -6.11
CA ASP A 179 -29.11 -10.51 -5.87
C ASP A 179 -28.43 -9.36 -6.63
N THR A 180 -28.88 -9.13 -7.84
CA THR A 180 -28.38 -8.05 -8.71
C THR A 180 -28.70 -6.66 -8.16
N ALA A 181 -29.74 -6.52 -7.33
CA ALA A 181 -30.11 -5.24 -6.74
C ALA A 181 -29.08 -4.76 -5.71
N ILE A 182 -28.38 -5.67 -5.05
CA ILE A 182 -27.29 -5.37 -4.11
C ILE A 182 -25.93 -5.28 -4.86
N ILE A 183 -25.69 -6.16 -5.83
CA ILE A 183 -24.41 -6.21 -6.57
C ILE A 183 -24.16 -4.92 -7.33
N LEU A 184 -25.15 -4.40 -8.08
CA LEU A 184 -24.99 -3.22 -8.92
C LEU A 184 -24.57 -1.95 -8.13
N PRO A 185 -25.23 -1.57 -7.02
CA PRO A 185 -24.80 -0.46 -6.20
C PRO A 185 -23.36 -0.60 -5.64
N ILE A 186 -22.95 -1.81 -5.24
CA ILE A 186 -21.59 -2.05 -4.73
C ILE A 186 -20.55 -1.81 -5.83
N ILE A 187 -20.80 -2.32 -7.04
CA ILE A 187 -19.89 -2.10 -8.20
C ILE A 187 -19.83 -0.61 -8.55
N LEU A 188 -20.96 0.07 -8.64
CA LEU A 188 -21.01 1.51 -8.95
C LEU A 188 -20.33 2.35 -7.89
N PHE A 189 -20.50 2.02 -6.61
CA PHE A 189 -19.80 2.66 -5.51
C PHE A 189 -18.28 2.45 -5.64
N GLY A 190 -17.82 1.22 -5.86
CA GLY A 190 -16.41 0.89 -6.05
C GLY A 190 -15.79 1.65 -7.23
N LEU A 191 -16.50 1.70 -8.36
CA LEU A 191 -16.07 2.46 -9.54
C LEU A 191 -15.99 3.97 -9.25
N GLY A 192 -16.96 4.52 -8.56
CA GLY A 192 -16.97 5.93 -8.15
C GLY A 192 -15.80 6.28 -7.25
N VAL A 193 -15.51 5.44 -6.27
CA VAL A 193 -14.35 5.58 -5.38
C VAL A 193 -13.04 5.50 -6.18
N TYR A 194 -12.90 4.52 -7.06
CA TYR A 194 -11.72 4.37 -7.91
C TYR A 194 -11.46 5.62 -8.78
N LEU A 195 -12.49 6.11 -9.47
CA LEU A 195 -12.38 7.31 -10.31
C LEU A 195 -12.03 8.56 -9.49
N THR A 196 -12.62 8.71 -8.32
CA THR A 196 -12.32 9.84 -7.42
C THR A 196 -10.88 9.80 -6.95
N MET A 197 -10.38 8.63 -6.52
CA MET A 197 -8.99 8.47 -6.09
C MET A 197 -8.01 8.68 -7.23
N SER A 198 -8.32 8.21 -8.43
CA SER A 198 -7.52 8.44 -9.64
C SER A 198 -7.41 9.94 -9.97
N LEU A 199 -8.52 10.67 -9.91
CA LEU A 199 -8.52 12.12 -10.13
C LEU A 199 -7.68 12.86 -9.07
N ILE A 200 -7.83 12.49 -7.79
CA ILE A 200 -7.02 13.06 -6.71
C ILE A 200 -5.52 12.80 -6.97
N ALA A 201 -5.18 11.59 -7.38
CA ALA A 201 -3.83 11.22 -7.75
C ALA A 201 -3.24 12.10 -8.83
N ASP A 202 -3.97 12.24 -9.94
CA ASP A 202 -3.55 13.07 -11.07
C ASP A 202 -3.34 14.54 -10.65
N MET A 203 -4.21 15.06 -9.78
CA MET A 203 -4.06 16.42 -9.24
C MET A 203 -2.81 16.54 -8.37
N VAL A 204 -2.55 15.59 -7.48
CA VAL A 204 -1.37 15.60 -6.61
C VAL A 204 -0.08 15.46 -7.41
N VAL A 205 -0.03 14.56 -8.40
CA VAL A 205 1.13 14.41 -9.30
C VAL A 205 1.42 15.70 -10.05
N ARG A 206 0.39 16.37 -10.60
CA ARG A 206 0.54 17.67 -11.30
C ARG A 206 1.07 18.79 -10.38
N LEU A 207 0.71 18.76 -9.10
CA LEU A 207 1.22 19.73 -8.13
C LEU A 207 2.67 19.47 -7.74
N LEU A 208 3.08 18.19 -7.70
CA LEU A 208 4.44 17.78 -7.31
C LEU A 208 5.45 17.82 -8.46
N ASP A 209 5.01 17.69 -9.72
CA ASP A 209 5.90 17.71 -10.89
C ASP A 209 5.84 19.07 -11.62
N PRO A 210 6.79 19.99 -11.33
CA PRO A 210 6.85 21.28 -11.99
C PRO A 210 7.20 21.21 -13.49
N ARG A 211 7.70 20.06 -13.98
CA ARG A 211 8.05 19.87 -15.40
C ARG A 211 6.81 19.80 -16.30
N LEU A 212 5.68 19.34 -15.77
CA LEU A 212 4.41 19.34 -16.50
C LEU A 212 3.85 20.77 -16.75
N LYS A 213 4.33 21.77 -16.02
CA LYS A 213 3.99 23.18 -16.26
C LYS A 213 4.72 23.79 -17.46
N GLN A 214 5.90 23.28 -17.82
CA GLN A 214 6.73 23.82 -18.90
C GLN A 214 6.38 23.32 -20.29
N GLN A 215 5.59 22.26 -20.43
CA GLN A 215 5.14 21.76 -21.75
C GLN A 215 3.93 22.50 -22.33
N ARG A 216 3.42 23.52 -21.64
CA ARG A 216 2.28 24.34 -22.08
C ARG A 216 2.63 25.80 -22.44
N SER A 217 3.90 26.15 -22.42
CA SER A 217 4.42 27.41 -22.94
C SER A 217 5.38 27.12 -24.12
#